data_916487062e463f68077603913d77b504
#
_entry.id   916487062e463f68077603913d77b504
#
_cell.length_a   1.000
_cell.length_b   1.000
_cell.length_c   1.000
_cell.angle_alpha   90.00
_cell.angle_beta   90.00
_cell.angle_gamma   90.00
#
_symmetry.space_group_name_H-M   'P 1'
#
loop_
_entity.id
_entity.type
_entity.pdbx_description
1 polymer ?
#
loop_
_entity_poly.entity_id
_entity_poly.type
_entity_poly.pdbx_seq_one_letter_code
_entity_poly.pdbx_strand_id
1 'polypeptide(L)'
;INSQSGKGGVGYILETKYGLNLPPKMREAMGYAAKGVSDHLHKELHPDEIFDLFKKTFENVGQPYSINEVHFQQTGEGITTKVTSTFNGKTITTEAVGNGRLDAVSNALKKAYELKYSLEVYQEHALERSSSSKAIAYVGIKKPDGTMAWGAGVDPDIIRASIDALVTAINNR
;
A
#
# COMPACT_ATOMS: atom_id res chain seq x y z
N ILE A 1 -16.25 -0.87 -17.51
CA ILE A 1 -16.72 -0.55 -16.15
C ILE A 1 -17.27 0.86 -16.11
N ASN A 2 -18.45 1.03 -15.58
CA ASN A 2 -19.06 2.34 -15.38
C ASN A 2 -19.48 2.47 -13.91
N SER A 3 -20.10 3.59 -13.56
CA SER A 3 -20.50 3.88 -12.17
C SER A 3 -21.51 2.86 -11.62
N GLN A 4 -22.20 2.14 -12.47
CA GLN A 4 -23.21 1.15 -12.07
C GLN A 4 -22.67 -0.27 -11.99
N SER A 5 -21.43 -0.52 -12.41
CA SER A 5 -20.83 -1.86 -12.48
C SER A 5 -20.49 -2.44 -11.10
N GLY A 6 -20.39 -1.58 -10.08
CA GLY A 6 -20.13 -2.01 -8.73
C GLY A 6 -18.69 -2.45 -8.46
N LYS A 7 -18.45 -2.78 -7.20
CA LYS A 7 -17.11 -3.07 -6.66
C LYS A 7 -16.50 -4.35 -7.24
N GLY A 8 -17.34 -5.37 -7.49
CA GLY A 8 -16.88 -6.66 -7.98
C GLY A 8 -16.32 -6.58 -9.39
N GLY A 9 -16.90 -5.71 -10.23
CA GLY A 9 -16.46 -5.56 -11.62
C GLY A 9 -15.04 -5.03 -11.72
N VAL A 10 -14.69 -4.05 -10.90
CA VAL A 10 -13.34 -3.46 -10.87
C VAL A 10 -12.32 -4.48 -10.40
N GLY A 11 -12.61 -5.17 -9.30
CA GLY A 11 -11.72 -6.22 -8.78
C GLY A 11 -11.50 -7.34 -9.77
N TYR A 12 -12.55 -7.77 -10.47
CA TYR A 12 -12.46 -8.81 -11.48
C TYR A 12 -11.53 -8.40 -12.64
N ILE A 13 -11.64 -7.16 -13.10
CA ILE A 13 -10.81 -6.67 -14.20
C ILE A 13 -9.33 -6.60 -13.75
N LEU A 14 -9.07 -6.08 -12.56
CA LEU A 14 -7.70 -6.00 -12.06
C LEU A 14 -7.09 -7.39 -11.88
N GLU A 15 -7.87 -8.36 -11.43
CA GLU A 15 -7.41 -9.73 -11.26
C GLU A 15 -7.16 -10.42 -12.60
N THR A 16 -8.14 -10.41 -13.51
CA THR A 16 -8.06 -11.19 -14.75
C THR A 16 -7.12 -10.59 -15.79
N LYS A 17 -7.02 -9.26 -15.86
CA LYS A 17 -6.19 -8.60 -16.87
C LYS A 17 -4.82 -8.19 -16.37
N TYR A 18 -4.68 -7.94 -15.08
CA TYR A 18 -3.43 -7.38 -14.53
C TYR A 18 -2.82 -8.21 -13.41
N GLY A 19 -3.46 -9.32 -13.04
CA GLY A 19 -2.94 -10.24 -12.04
C GLY A 19 -2.95 -9.69 -10.61
N LEU A 20 -3.77 -8.68 -10.33
CA LEU A 20 -3.89 -8.09 -9.00
C LEU A 20 -4.98 -8.79 -8.21
N ASN A 21 -4.66 -9.19 -6.99
CA ASN A 21 -5.62 -9.86 -6.11
C ASN A 21 -5.78 -9.07 -4.82
N LEU A 22 -6.54 -7.99 -4.91
CA LEU A 22 -6.73 -7.06 -3.80
C LEU A 22 -7.48 -7.72 -2.65
N PRO A 23 -7.12 -7.42 -1.38
CA PRO A 23 -7.93 -7.81 -0.24
C PRO A 23 -9.37 -7.30 -0.40
N PRO A 24 -10.38 -8.00 0.16
CA PRO A 24 -11.79 -7.65 -0.09
C PRO A 24 -12.15 -6.19 0.18
N LYS A 25 -11.73 -5.63 1.30
CA LYS A 25 -12.03 -4.23 1.62
C LYS A 25 -11.25 -3.25 0.75
N MET A 26 -10.08 -3.63 0.28
CA MET A 26 -9.33 -2.82 -0.67
C MET A 26 -10.04 -2.81 -2.03
N ARG A 27 -10.65 -3.93 -2.44
CA ARG A 27 -11.49 -3.97 -3.63
C ARG A 27 -12.62 -2.96 -3.55
N GLU A 28 -13.26 -2.86 -2.38
CA GLU A 28 -14.32 -1.88 -2.18
C GLU A 28 -13.79 -0.45 -2.34
N ALA A 29 -12.64 -0.16 -1.73
CA ALA A 29 -12.01 1.16 -1.83
C ALA A 29 -11.67 1.50 -3.29
N MET A 30 -11.14 0.52 -4.03
CA MET A 30 -10.84 0.70 -5.45
C MET A 30 -12.12 0.92 -6.26
N GLY A 31 -13.18 0.18 -5.94
CA GLY A 31 -14.48 0.35 -6.60
C GLY A 31 -15.05 1.74 -6.42
N TYR A 32 -14.96 2.28 -5.20
CA TYR A 32 -15.41 3.65 -4.94
C TYR A 32 -14.55 4.68 -5.66
N ALA A 33 -13.23 4.47 -5.72
CA ALA A 33 -12.34 5.36 -6.46
C ALA A 33 -12.68 5.39 -7.95
N ALA A 34 -12.89 4.22 -8.55
CA ALA A 34 -13.28 4.11 -9.96
C ALA A 34 -14.64 4.76 -10.23
N LYS A 35 -15.61 4.50 -9.34
CA LYS A 35 -16.93 5.11 -9.45
C LYS A 35 -16.84 6.64 -9.41
N GLY A 36 -16.06 7.18 -8.49
CA GLY A 36 -15.87 8.63 -8.37
C GLY A 36 -15.33 9.25 -9.64
N VAL A 37 -14.32 8.63 -10.25
CA VAL A 37 -13.74 9.13 -11.49
C VAL A 37 -14.72 8.99 -12.65
N SER A 38 -15.42 7.84 -12.76
CA SER A 38 -16.42 7.62 -13.80
C SER A 38 -17.55 8.65 -13.73
N ASP A 39 -18.06 8.92 -12.53
CA ASP A 39 -19.11 9.90 -12.32
C ASP A 39 -18.63 11.32 -12.64
N HIS A 40 -17.43 11.68 -12.23
CA HIS A 40 -16.86 13.00 -12.50
C HIS A 40 -16.68 13.27 -13.99
N LEU A 41 -16.21 12.26 -14.72
CA LEU A 41 -15.97 12.36 -16.17
C LEU A 41 -17.20 12.10 -17.01
N HIS A 42 -18.28 11.63 -16.41
CA HIS A 42 -19.53 11.22 -17.08
C HIS A 42 -19.25 10.20 -18.18
N LYS A 43 -18.36 9.26 -17.91
CA LYS A 43 -18.02 8.21 -18.89
C LYS A 43 -17.68 6.90 -18.18
N GLU A 44 -17.79 5.82 -18.96
CA GLU A 44 -17.33 4.50 -18.56
C GLU A 44 -15.81 4.43 -18.62
N LEU A 45 -15.19 3.79 -17.63
CA LEU A 45 -13.74 3.61 -17.60
C LEU A 45 -13.35 2.32 -18.29
N HIS A 46 -12.34 2.39 -19.14
CA HIS A 46 -11.74 1.22 -19.77
C HIS A 46 -10.79 0.51 -18.80
N PRO A 47 -10.50 -0.79 -19.00
CA PRO A 47 -9.63 -1.55 -18.11
C PRO A 47 -8.25 -0.89 -17.86
N ASP A 48 -7.62 -0.35 -18.90
CA ASP A 48 -6.33 0.34 -18.76
C ASP A 48 -6.45 1.62 -17.93
N GLU A 49 -7.57 2.33 -18.01
CA GLU A 49 -7.82 3.50 -17.17
C GLU A 49 -8.02 3.11 -15.70
N ILE A 50 -8.66 1.97 -15.45
CA ILE A 50 -8.85 1.44 -14.11
C ILE A 50 -7.49 1.06 -13.51
N PHE A 51 -6.64 0.41 -14.29
CA PHE A 51 -5.31 0.02 -13.85
C PHE A 51 -4.44 1.26 -13.58
N ASP A 52 -4.48 2.26 -14.43
CA ASP A 52 -3.75 3.51 -14.22
C ASP A 52 -4.21 4.22 -12.95
N LEU A 53 -5.52 4.22 -12.69
CA LEU A 53 -6.08 4.78 -11.46
C LEU A 53 -5.56 4.02 -10.23
N PHE A 54 -5.52 2.68 -10.30
CA PHE A 54 -4.98 1.86 -9.22
C PHE A 54 -3.52 2.23 -8.93
N LYS A 55 -2.69 2.28 -9.98
CA LYS A 55 -1.26 2.60 -9.82
C LYS A 55 -1.06 3.99 -9.23
N LYS A 56 -1.82 4.97 -9.70
CA LYS A 56 -1.71 6.35 -9.23
C LYS A 56 -2.15 6.49 -7.76
N THR A 57 -3.21 5.80 -7.39
CA THR A 57 -3.83 5.96 -6.07
C THR A 57 -3.22 5.06 -5.00
N PHE A 58 -2.95 3.81 -5.36
CA PHE A 58 -2.65 2.76 -4.39
C PHE A 58 -1.29 2.10 -4.53
N GLU A 59 -0.52 2.37 -5.59
CA GLU A 59 0.72 1.64 -5.81
C GLU A 59 1.94 2.56 -5.67
N ASN A 60 2.85 2.20 -4.76
CA ASN A 60 4.15 2.87 -4.59
C ASN A 60 4.06 4.40 -4.46
N VAL A 61 3.07 4.90 -3.72
CA VAL A 61 2.93 6.33 -3.50
C VAL A 61 3.91 6.76 -2.40
N GLY A 62 4.91 7.52 -2.78
CA GLY A 62 6.01 7.92 -1.90
C GLY A 62 6.00 9.38 -1.44
N GLN A 63 4.82 10.01 -1.38
CA GLN A 63 4.67 11.36 -0.90
C GLN A 63 3.38 11.48 -0.10
N PRO A 64 3.31 12.25 0.98
CA PRO A 64 4.38 13.09 1.55
C PRO A 64 5.44 12.34 2.35
N TYR A 65 5.18 11.08 2.76
CA TYR A 65 6.18 10.26 3.47
C TYR A 65 6.92 9.38 2.47
N SER A 66 8.24 9.29 2.61
CA SER A 66 9.07 8.38 1.83
C SER A 66 10.10 7.70 2.71
N ILE A 67 10.51 6.49 2.32
CA ILE A 67 11.55 5.73 3.00
C ILE A 67 12.83 5.81 2.19
N ASN A 68 13.90 6.29 2.82
CA ASN A 68 15.21 6.40 2.19
C ASN A 68 16.03 5.12 2.40
N GLU A 69 16.04 4.59 3.63
CA GLU A 69 16.90 3.48 3.98
C GLU A 69 16.31 2.71 5.17
N VAL A 70 16.45 1.38 5.14
CA VAL A 70 15.99 0.52 6.23
C VAL A 70 17.04 -0.54 6.50
N HIS A 71 17.39 -0.74 7.76
CA HIS A 71 18.25 -1.80 8.23
C HIS A 71 17.52 -2.64 9.27
N PHE A 72 17.76 -3.94 9.27
CA PHE A 72 17.17 -4.89 10.20
C PHE A 72 18.23 -5.66 10.95
N GLN A 73 17.94 -5.97 12.21
CA GLN A 73 18.76 -6.84 13.02
C GLN A 73 17.85 -7.71 13.89
N GLN A 74 18.07 -9.01 13.87
CA GLN A 74 17.33 -9.90 14.76
C GLN A 74 17.96 -9.89 16.14
N THR A 75 17.15 -9.70 17.16
CA THR A 75 17.58 -9.68 18.56
C THR A 75 16.74 -10.68 19.35
N GLY A 76 17.10 -10.94 20.61
CA GLY A 76 16.31 -11.81 21.46
C GLY A 76 14.88 -11.31 21.72
N GLU A 77 14.61 -10.04 21.47
CA GLU A 77 13.28 -9.44 21.70
C GLU A 77 12.46 -9.32 20.41
N GLY A 78 12.98 -9.80 19.28
CA GLY A 78 12.30 -9.71 17.99
C GLY A 78 13.20 -9.10 16.93
N ILE A 79 12.60 -8.32 16.04
CA ILE A 79 13.32 -7.63 14.98
C ILE A 79 13.50 -6.17 15.35
N THR A 80 14.74 -5.70 15.37
CA THR A 80 15.06 -4.28 15.52
C THR A 80 15.26 -3.68 14.14
N THR A 81 14.72 -2.50 13.90
CA THR A 81 14.91 -1.79 12.64
C THR A 81 15.43 -0.38 12.88
N LYS A 82 16.19 0.09 11.91
CA LYS A 82 16.63 1.48 11.82
C LYS A 82 16.12 2.04 10.50
N VAL A 83 15.18 2.98 10.57
CA VAL A 83 14.50 3.53 9.40
C VAL A 83 14.88 4.99 9.21
N THR A 84 15.38 5.31 8.03
CA THR A 84 15.61 6.69 7.61
C THR A 84 14.49 7.07 6.66
N SER A 85 13.73 8.10 7.02
CA SER A 85 12.55 8.51 6.27
C SER A 85 12.51 10.02 6.10
N THR A 86 11.73 10.49 5.14
CA THR A 86 11.58 11.91 4.82
C THR A 86 10.12 12.29 4.81
N PHE A 87 9.82 13.44 5.40
CA PHE A 87 8.50 14.08 5.38
C PHE A 87 8.69 15.58 5.24
N ASN A 88 8.05 16.17 4.22
CA ASN A 88 8.17 17.61 3.93
C ASN A 88 9.63 18.09 3.84
N GLY A 89 10.47 17.30 3.17
CA GLY A 89 11.87 17.64 2.98
C GLY A 89 12.77 17.43 4.18
N LYS A 90 12.22 16.99 5.31
CA LYS A 90 12.99 16.76 6.53
C LYS A 90 13.22 15.24 6.69
N THR A 91 14.48 14.87 6.82
CA THR A 91 14.91 13.47 6.96
C THR A 91 15.25 13.17 8.40
N ILE A 92 14.70 12.07 8.92
CA ILE A 92 15.00 11.60 10.28
C ILE A 92 15.27 10.11 10.28
N THR A 93 16.02 9.65 11.27
CA THR A 93 16.34 8.24 11.47
C THR A 93 15.76 7.79 12.81
N THR A 94 15.03 6.68 12.81
CA THR A 94 14.33 6.19 14.00
C THR A 94 14.55 4.69 14.15
N GLU A 95 14.76 4.24 15.38
CA GLU A 95 14.88 2.82 15.70
C GLU A 95 13.64 2.34 16.43
N ALA A 96 13.24 1.11 16.13
CA ALA A 96 12.11 0.47 16.80
C ALA A 96 12.24 -1.04 16.73
N VAL A 97 11.46 -1.74 17.55
CA VAL A 97 11.41 -3.19 17.64
C VAL A 97 10.01 -3.63 17.25
N GLY A 98 9.90 -4.77 16.59
CA GLY A 98 8.61 -5.38 16.25
C GLY A 98 8.71 -6.89 16.24
N ASN A 99 7.56 -7.55 16.09
CA ASN A 99 7.49 -9.00 16.02
C ASN A 99 8.00 -9.54 14.69
N GLY A 100 7.97 -8.72 13.65
CA GLY A 100 8.49 -9.02 12.34
C GLY A 100 9.00 -7.74 11.70
N ARG A 101 9.50 -7.86 10.46
CA ARG A 101 10.11 -6.72 9.77
C ARG A 101 9.12 -5.59 9.49
N LEU A 102 7.95 -5.91 8.96
CA LEU A 102 6.96 -4.87 8.65
C LEU A 102 6.44 -4.21 9.93
N ASP A 103 6.17 -5.00 10.98
CA ASP A 103 5.76 -4.49 12.28
C ASP A 103 6.80 -3.52 12.86
N ALA A 104 8.08 -3.89 12.76
CA ALA A 104 9.17 -3.04 13.25
C ALA A 104 9.23 -1.71 12.50
N VAL A 105 9.12 -1.74 11.16
CA VAL A 105 9.10 -0.51 10.35
C VAL A 105 7.89 0.34 10.69
N SER A 106 6.72 -0.28 10.85
CA SER A 106 5.50 0.42 11.26
C SER A 106 5.70 1.12 12.60
N ASN A 107 6.27 0.44 13.57
CA ASN A 107 6.55 1.03 14.89
C ASN A 107 7.54 2.19 14.80
N ALA A 108 8.55 2.07 13.93
CA ALA A 108 9.51 3.15 13.73
C ALA A 108 8.84 4.40 13.15
N LEU A 109 7.96 4.23 12.15
CA LEU A 109 7.25 5.35 11.54
C LEU A 109 6.26 6.00 12.50
N LYS A 110 5.55 5.19 13.31
CA LYS A 110 4.67 5.72 14.36
C LYS A 110 5.45 6.56 15.34
N LYS A 111 6.62 6.08 15.77
CA LYS A 111 7.48 6.78 16.71
C LYS A 111 8.04 8.07 16.11
N ALA A 112 8.46 8.02 14.85
CA ALA A 112 9.09 9.15 14.17
C ALA A 112 8.14 10.33 14.00
N TYR A 113 6.87 10.05 13.69
CA TYR A 113 5.90 11.08 13.29
C TYR A 113 4.65 11.10 14.17
N GLU A 114 4.67 10.37 15.28
CA GLU A 114 3.53 10.29 16.20
C GLU A 114 2.24 9.85 15.49
N LEU A 115 2.36 8.92 14.55
CA LEU A 115 1.22 8.42 13.78
C LEU A 115 0.37 7.49 14.62
N LYS A 116 -0.94 7.58 14.43
CA LYS A 116 -1.93 6.74 15.13
C LYS A 116 -2.73 5.94 14.13
N TYR A 117 -2.45 4.64 14.08
CA TYR A 117 -3.16 3.67 13.27
C TYR A 117 -2.83 2.28 13.78
N SER A 118 -3.60 1.29 13.37
CA SER A 118 -3.25 -0.12 13.56
C SER A 118 -3.07 -0.78 12.20
N LEU A 119 -2.08 -1.68 12.11
CA LEU A 119 -1.82 -2.47 10.92
C LEU A 119 -2.78 -3.65 10.93
N GLU A 120 -3.80 -3.62 10.07
CA GLU A 120 -4.91 -4.60 10.11
C GLU A 120 -4.82 -5.68 9.05
N VAL A 121 -4.36 -5.35 7.84
CA VAL A 121 -4.32 -6.27 6.72
C VAL A 121 -2.95 -6.26 6.08
N TYR A 122 -2.42 -7.45 5.82
CA TYR A 122 -1.20 -7.64 5.04
C TYR A 122 -1.36 -8.89 4.20
N GLN A 123 -1.20 -8.76 2.89
CA GLN A 123 -1.21 -9.87 1.94
C GLN A 123 -0.13 -9.62 0.88
N GLU A 124 0.35 -10.70 0.29
CA GLU A 124 1.37 -10.62 -0.75
C GLU A 124 1.23 -11.76 -1.74
N HIS A 125 1.69 -11.55 -2.95
CA HIS A 125 1.81 -12.61 -3.95
C HIS A 125 2.83 -12.23 -5.01
N ALA A 126 3.25 -13.23 -5.80
CA ALA A 126 4.12 -12.99 -6.94
C ALA A 126 3.33 -12.28 -8.04
N LEU A 127 3.98 -11.39 -8.74
CA LEU A 127 3.39 -10.65 -9.85
C LEU A 127 4.18 -10.97 -11.10
N GLU A 128 3.69 -11.92 -11.89
CA GLU A 128 4.34 -12.37 -13.12
C GLU A 128 3.72 -11.69 -14.32
N ARG A 129 4.39 -10.67 -14.85
CA ARG A 129 3.89 -9.92 -16.00
C ARG A 129 4.84 -9.88 -17.18
N SER A 130 6.05 -10.37 -17.01
CA SER A 130 7.08 -10.34 -18.05
C SER A 130 8.26 -11.15 -17.59
N SER A 131 9.40 -10.95 -18.23
CA SER A 131 10.66 -11.61 -17.84
C SER A 131 11.17 -11.15 -16.47
N SER A 132 10.65 -10.06 -15.89
CA SER A 132 11.07 -9.61 -14.58
C SER A 132 10.08 -10.06 -13.50
N SER A 133 10.54 -10.93 -12.62
CA SER A 133 9.75 -11.40 -11.50
C SER A 133 9.66 -10.31 -10.44
N LYS A 134 8.45 -9.94 -10.05
CA LYS A 134 8.20 -8.95 -9.00
C LYS A 134 7.23 -9.52 -7.98
N ALA A 135 7.25 -8.95 -6.79
CA ALA A 135 6.25 -9.22 -5.75
C ALA A 135 5.36 -8.02 -5.58
N ILE A 136 4.10 -8.26 -5.22
CA ILE A 136 3.19 -7.21 -4.81
C ILE A 136 2.72 -7.51 -3.39
N ALA A 137 2.70 -6.46 -2.57
CA ALA A 137 2.15 -6.51 -1.22
C ALA A 137 0.99 -5.52 -1.12
N TYR A 138 0.01 -5.86 -0.28
CA TYR A 138 -1.13 -5.02 0.03
C TYR A 138 -1.19 -4.80 1.53
N VAL A 139 -1.34 -3.56 1.94
CA VAL A 139 -1.42 -3.19 3.35
C VAL A 139 -2.67 -2.37 3.60
N GLY A 140 -3.41 -2.73 4.63
CA GLY A 140 -4.52 -1.94 5.13
C GLY A 140 -4.25 -1.50 6.56
N ILE A 141 -4.37 -0.22 6.81
CA ILE A 141 -4.24 0.36 8.15
C ILE A 141 -5.57 0.95 8.57
N LYS A 142 -5.84 0.89 9.87
CA LYS A 142 -7.08 1.41 10.45
C LYS A 142 -6.77 2.66 11.24
N LYS A 143 -7.48 3.74 10.91
CA LYS A 143 -7.33 5.02 11.60
C LYS A 143 -8.13 5.03 12.90
N PRO A 144 -7.85 5.99 13.81
CA PRO A 144 -8.60 6.08 15.08
C PRO A 144 -10.11 6.19 14.92
N ASP A 145 -10.59 6.78 13.81
CA ASP A 145 -12.01 6.90 13.51
C ASP A 145 -12.65 5.62 12.98
N GLY A 146 -11.87 4.55 12.83
CA GLY A 146 -12.34 3.26 12.34
C GLY A 146 -12.29 3.09 10.83
N THR A 147 -11.96 4.13 10.07
CA THR A 147 -11.85 4.04 8.62
C THR A 147 -10.49 3.45 8.22
N MET A 148 -10.45 2.83 7.04
CA MET A 148 -9.26 2.17 6.52
C MET A 148 -8.56 3.03 5.48
N ALA A 149 -7.24 2.90 5.42
CA ALA A 149 -6.44 3.41 4.31
C ALA A 149 -5.63 2.26 3.74
N TRP A 150 -5.43 2.27 2.42
CA TRP A 150 -4.87 1.15 1.70
C TRP A 150 -3.66 1.55 0.86
N GLY A 151 -2.73 0.62 0.73
CA GLY A 151 -1.59 0.78 -0.14
C GLY A 151 -1.12 -0.55 -0.70
N ALA A 152 -0.51 -0.48 -1.87
CA ALA A 152 0.16 -1.61 -2.51
C ALA A 152 1.60 -1.21 -2.81
N GLY A 153 2.49 -2.18 -2.74
CA GLY A 153 3.89 -1.99 -3.11
C GLY A 153 4.30 -3.06 -4.11
N VAL A 154 5.02 -2.66 -5.13
CA VAL A 154 5.53 -3.57 -6.16
C VAL A 154 7.04 -3.40 -6.25
N ASP A 155 7.77 -4.49 -6.04
CA ASP A 155 9.23 -4.50 -6.08
C ASP A 155 9.72 -5.94 -6.26
N PRO A 156 10.91 -6.16 -6.85
CA PRO A 156 11.49 -7.50 -6.89
C PRO A 156 11.75 -8.09 -5.50
N ASP A 157 12.06 -7.24 -4.51
CA ASP A 157 12.24 -7.65 -3.12
C ASP A 157 10.93 -7.51 -2.36
N ILE A 158 10.44 -8.63 -1.79
CA ILE A 158 9.15 -8.65 -1.07
C ILE A 158 9.16 -7.74 0.16
N ILE A 159 10.29 -7.61 0.83
CA ILE A 159 10.38 -6.72 2.00
C ILE A 159 10.22 -5.25 1.55
N ARG A 160 10.85 -4.86 0.45
CA ARG A 160 10.70 -3.52 -0.09
C ARG A 160 9.26 -3.28 -0.57
N ALA A 161 8.67 -4.27 -1.24
CA ALA A 161 7.26 -4.17 -1.66
C ALA A 161 6.34 -3.96 -0.45
N SER A 162 6.58 -4.68 0.63
CA SER A 162 5.78 -4.55 1.87
C SER A 162 5.94 -3.18 2.50
N ILE A 163 7.15 -2.65 2.54
CA ILE A 163 7.44 -1.32 3.08
C ILE A 163 6.76 -0.25 2.22
N ASP A 164 6.88 -0.37 0.90
CA ASP A 164 6.25 0.58 -0.03
C ASP A 164 4.72 0.55 0.09
N ALA A 165 4.14 -0.64 0.31
CA ALA A 165 2.70 -0.77 0.56
C ALA A 165 2.28 -0.04 1.84
N LEU A 166 3.04 -0.22 2.92
CA LEU A 166 2.77 0.44 4.19
C LEU A 166 2.86 1.96 4.05
N VAL A 167 3.92 2.46 3.43
CA VAL A 167 4.12 3.89 3.23
C VAL A 167 3.00 4.47 2.37
N THR A 168 2.58 3.75 1.33
CA THR A 168 1.46 4.18 0.48
C THR A 168 0.16 4.28 1.29
N ALA A 169 -0.12 3.29 2.15
CA ALA A 169 -1.29 3.33 3.02
C ALA A 169 -1.23 4.54 3.97
N ILE A 170 -0.07 4.82 4.54
CA ILE A 170 0.13 5.98 5.41
C ILE A 170 -0.11 7.28 4.63
N ASN A 171 0.38 7.36 3.39
CA ASN A 171 0.18 8.53 2.54
C ASN A 171 -1.28 8.71 2.12
N ASN A 172 -2.06 7.64 2.13
CA ASN A 172 -3.49 7.66 1.76
C ASN A 172 -4.44 7.88 2.93
N ARG A 173 -3.94 8.07 4.14
CA ARG A 173 -4.76 8.31 5.33
C ARG A 173 -5.69 9.50 5.18
#